data_efb3a9d90a62129e71b76625e3bb1e19
#
_entry.id   efb3a9d90a62129e71b76625e3bb1e19
#
_cell.length_a   1.000
_cell.length_b   1.000
_cell.length_c   1.000
_cell.angle_alpha   90.00
_cell.angle_beta   90.00
_cell.angle_gamma   90.00
#
_symmetry.space_group_name_H-M   'P 1'
#
loop_
_entity.id
_entity.type
_entity.pdbx_description
1 polymer ?
#
loop_
_entity_poly.entity_id
_entity_poly.type
_entity_poly.pdbx_seq_one_letter_code
_entity_poly.pdbx_strand_id
1 'polypeptide(L)'
;MVNPREDVEATLKEAAEEVKAAGVTVETFAREGDPADAILDVAEERHADLIVVGNKGMTGAKRFLLGSVPNKVSHHAPCSVLIIRTT
;
A
#
# COMPACT_ATOMS: atom_id res chain seq x y z
N MET A 1 -19.85 -14.03 -7.79
CA MET A 1 -18.38 -13.95 -7.72
C MET A 1 -17.95 -12.50 -7.80
N VAL A 2 -17.14 -12.06 -6.88
CA VAL A 2 -16.68 -10.68 -6.86
C VAL A 2 -15.47 -10.52 -7.78
N ASN A 3 -15.50 -9.48 -8.61
CA ASN A 3 -14.36 -9.14 -9.45
C ASN A 3 -13.26 -8.53 -8.56
N PRO A 4 -12.04 -9.09 -8.53
CA PRO A 4 -10.97 -8.56 -7.68
C PRO A 4 -10.68 -7.07 -7.91
N ARG A 5 -10.82 -6.62 -9.14
CA ARG A 5 -10.61 -5.20 -9.46
C ARG A 5 -11.68 -4.31 -8.82
N GLU A 6 -12.92 -4.76 -8.83
CA GLU A 6 -14.01 -4.03 -8.20
C GLU A 6 -13.82 -3.95 -6.68
N ASP A 7 -13.32 -5.03 -6.07
CA ASP A 7 -13.00 -5.05 -4.65
C ASP A 7 -11.91 -4.04 -4.31
N VAL A 8 -10.86 -3.98 -5.11
CA VAL A 8 -9.76 -3.04 -4.92
C VAL A 8 -10.28 -1.62 -5.04
N GLU A 9 -11.06 -1.33 -6.07
CA GLU A 9 -11.61 0.01 -6.28
C GLU A 9 -12.54 0.43 -5.14
N ALA A 10 -13.37 -0.48 -4.64
CA ALA A 10 -14.25 -0.20 -3.51
C ALA A 10 -13.46 0.09 -2.25
N THR A 11 -12.42 -0.68 -1.99
CA THR A 11 -11.54 -0.48 -0.83
C THR A 11 -10.83 0.87 -0.91
N LEU A 12 -10.32 1.21 -2.08
CA LEU A 12 -9.64 2.48 -2.29
C LEU A 12 -10.58 3.66 -2.12
N LYS A 13 -11.81 3.54 -2.61
CA LYS A 13 -12.82 4.60 -2.45
C LYS A 13 -13.14 4.84 -0.99
N GLU A 14 -13.33 3.77 -0.24
CA GLU A 14 -13.63 3.85 1.19
C GLU A 14 -12.47 4.50 1.96
N ALA A 15 -11.26 4.07 1.69
CA ALA A 15 -10.07 4.65 2.31
C ALA A 15 -9.91 6.12 1.94
N ALA A 16 -10.15 6.46 0.67
CA ALA A 16 -10.05 7.84 0.21
C ALA A 16 -11.06 8.74 0.93
N GLU A 17 -12.26 8.26 1.17
CA GLU A 17 -13.27 9.02 1.89
C GLU A 17 -12.84 9.34 3.31
N GLU A 18 -12.22 8.38 4.00
CA GLU A 18 -11.69 8.60 5.34
C GLU A 18 -10.59 9.64 5.35
N VAL A 19 -9.68 9.58 4.39
CA VAL A 19 -8.58 10.53 4.28
C VAL A 19 -9.11 11.94 3.98
N LYS A 20 -10.06 12.04 3.07
CA LYS A 20 -10.68 13.33 2.74
C LYS A 20 -11.41 13.93 3.93
N ALA A 21 -12.06 13.09 4.73
CA ALA A 21 -12.75 13.55 5.94
C ALA A 21 -11.78 14.16 6.94
N ALA A 22 -10.53 13.75 6.92
CA ALA A 22 -9.47 14.32 7.75
C ALA A 22 -8.88 15.61 7.16
N GLY A 23 -9.38 16.09 6.03
CA GLY A 23 -8.90 17.31 5.40
C GLY A 23 -7.66 17.16 4.54
N VAL A 24 -7.34 15.95 4.13
CA VAL A 24 -6.15 15.66 3.34
C VAL A 24 -6.53 15.41 1.89
N THR A 25 -5.77 15.98 0.97
CA THR A 25 -5.91 15.69 -0.46
C THR A 25 -5.42 14.28 -0.72
N VAL A 26 -6.19 13.49 -1.47
CA VAL A 26 -5.86 12.10 -1.72
C VAL A 26 -6.06 11.74 -3.18
N GLU A 27 -5.15 10.92 -3.70
CA GLU A 27 -5.30 10.26 -4.99
C GLU A 27 -5.19 8.77 -4.75
N THR A 28 -5.89 7.97 -5.53
CA THR A 28 -5.84 6.52 -5.42
C THR A 28 -5.41 5.90 -6.74
N PHE A 29 -4.71 4.78 -6.64
CA PHE A 29 -4.19 4.07 -7.80
C PHE A 29 -4.47 2.58 -7.65
N ALA A 30 -5.34 2.05 -8.49
CA ALA A 30 -5.61 0.62 -8.55
C ALA A 30 -4.63 0.00 -9.54
N ARG A 31 -3.75 -0.84 -9.06
CA ARG A 31 -2.72 -1.49 -9.88
C ARG A 31 -2.82 -2.99 -9.76
N GLU A 32 -2.49 -3.67 -10.83
CA GLU A 32 -2.43 -5.13 -10.87
C GLU A 32 -0.97 -5.59 -10.83
N GLY A 33 -0.78 -6.87 -10.53
CA GLY A 33 0.53 -7.48 -10.50
C GLY A 33 1.09 -7.60 -9.10
N ASP A 34 2.41 -7.62 -8.98
CA ASP A 34 3.07 -7.75 -7.69
C ASP A 34 2.84 -6.51 -6.84
N PRO A 35 2.33 -6.66 -5.61
CA PRO A 35 2.01 -5.49 -4.78
C PRO A 35 3.21 -4.60 -4.48
N ALA A 36 4.37 -5.17 -4.22
CA ALA A 36 5.56 -4.36 -3.91
C ALA A 36 5.99 -3.56 -5.13
N ASP A 37 5.97 -4.17 -6.30
CA ASP A 37 6.33 -3.48 -7.54
C ASP A 37 5.35 -2.34 -7.83
N ALA A 38 4.06 -2.59 -7.62
CA ALA A 38 3.04 -1.55 -7.81
C ALA A 38 3.27 -0.34 -6.90
N ILE A 39 3.59 -0.59 -5.64
CA ILE A 39 3.88 0.47 -4.69
C ILE A 39 5.12 1.27 -5.13
N LEU A 40 6.17 0.57 -5.51
CA LEU A 40 7.41 1.21 -5.95
C LEU A 40 7.21 2.03 -7.21
N ASP A 41 6.45 1.51 -8.17
CA ASP A 41 6.17 2.22 -9.41
C ASP A 41 5.40 3.52 -9.15
N VAL A 42 4.37 3.47 -8.31
CA VAL A 42 3.60 4.67 -7.97
C VAL A 42 4.49 5.67 -7.23
N ALA A 43 5.31 5.20 -6.31
CA ALA A 43 6.20 6.07 -5.56
C ALA A 43 7.16 6.83 -6.49
N GLU A 44 7.71 6.16 -7.50
CA GLU A 44 8.57 6.81 -8.48
C GLU A 44 7.79 7.76 -9.37
N GLU A 45 6.66 7.33 -9.91
CA GLU A 45 5.82 8.14 -10.80
C GLU A 45 5.36 9.43 -10.13
N ARG A 46 5.05 9.36 -8.84
CA ARG A 46 4.48 10.49 -8.11
C ARG A 46 5.51 11.24 -7.26
N HIS A 47 6.78 10.86 -7.35
CA HIS A 47 7.86 11.48 -6.57
C HIS A 47 7.55 11.51 -5.08
N ALA A 48 7.16 10.37 -4.55
CA ALA A 48 6.80 10.27 -3.14
C ALA A 48 7.99 10.56 -2.23
N ASP A 49 7.73 11.24 -1.13
CA ASP A 49 8.75 11.55 -0.12
C ASP A 49 8.79 10.48 0.98
N LEU A 50 7.70 9.76 1.14
CA LEU A 50 7.56 8.74 2.16
C LEU A 50 6.57 7.67 1.70
N ILE A 51 6.95 6.42 1.90
CA ILE A 51 6.05 5.29 1.70
C ILE A 51 5.67 4.75 3.07
N VAL A 52 4.38 4.55 3.29
CA VAL A 52 3.87 3.96 4.53
C VAL A 52 3.21 2.64 4.19
N VAL A 53 3.68 1.57 4.79
CA VAL A 53 3.11 0.22 4.57
C VAL A 53 2.89 -0.48 5.90
N GLY A 54 1.92 -1.37 5.94
CA GLY A 54 1.72 -2.24 7.09
C GLY A 54 2.61 -3.47 7.01
N ASN A 55 2.93 -4.04 8.16
CA ASN A 55 3.75 -5.25 8.20
C ASN A 55 2.93 -6.53 8.04
N LYS A 56 1.61 -6.46 8.16
CA LYS A 56 0.74 -7.61 8.03
C LYS A 56 0.51 -7.90 6.55
N GLY A 57 0.94 -9.07 6.10
CA GLY A 57 0.68 -9.50 4.74
C GLY A 57 -0.78 -9.91 4.55
N MET A 58 -1.16 -10.15 3.32
CA MET A 58 -2.51 -10.54 2.97
C MET A 58 -2.94 -11.84 3.66
N THR A 59 -1.99 -12.72 3.93
CA THR A 59 -2.27 -13.99 4.58
C THR A 59 -2.18 -13.92 6.10
N GLY A 60 -1.44 -12.97 6.64
CA GLY A 60 -1.24 -12.84 8.07
C GLY A 60 -0.57 -14.02 8.74
N ALA A 61 0.03 -14.91 7.99
CA ALA A 61 0.51 -16.18 8.50
C ALA A 61 1.74 -16.07 9.40
N LYS A 62 2.60 -15.11 9.15
CA LYS A 62 3.90 -14.99 9.84
C LYS A 62 4.02 -13.64 10.55
N ARG A 63 3.32 -13.50 11.64
CA ARG A 63 3.27 -12.21 12.35
C ARG A 63 4.59 -11.76 12.98
N PHE A 64 5.56 -12.66 13.12
CA PHE A 64 6.86 -12.29 13.68
C PHE A 64 7.86 -11.87 12.62
N LEU A 65 7.54 -12.09 11.36
CA LEU A 65 8.42 -11.75 10.26
C LEU A 65 7.87 -10.55 9.52
N LEU A 66 8.78 -9.77 8.97
CA LEU A 66 8.40 -8.72 8.05
C LEU A 66 7.80 -9.37 6.80
N GLY A 67 6.63 -8.92 6.39
CA GLY A 67 5.98 -9.46 5.20
C GLY A 67 6.82 -9.23 3.95
N SER A 68 6.58 -10.01 2.91
CA SER A 68 7.35 -9.90 1.66
C SER A 68 7.20 -8.53 1.01
N VAL A 69 6.00 -7.94 1.08
CA VAL A 69 5.75 -6.62 0.48
C VAL A 69 6.56 -5.52 1.17
N PRO A 70 6.43 -5.32 2.51
CA PRO A 70 7.23 -4.29 3.16
C PRO A 70 8.72 -4.53 3.07
N ASN A 71 9.16 -5.79 3.10
CA ASN A 71 10.57 -6.12 2.95
C ASN A 71 11.10 -5.67 1.59
N LYS A 72 10.42 -6.02 0.52
CA LYS A 72 10.83 -5.65 -0.84
C LYS A 72 10.76 -4.14 -1.04
N VAL A 73 9.72 -3.49 -0.54
CA VAL A 73 9.56 -2.03 -0.63
C VAL A 73 10.71 -1.34 0.08
N SER A 74 11.07 -1.78 1.29
CA SER A 74 12.15 -1.14 2.05
C SER A 74 13.51 -1.26 1.37
N HIS A 75 13.74 -2.34 0.63
CA HIS A 75 15.01 -2.54 -0.08
C HIS A 75 15.15 -1.71 -1.35
N HIS A 76 14.04 -1.39 -2.00
CA HIS A 76 14.05 -0.78 -3.33
C HIS A 76 13.41 0.60 -3.40
N ALA A 77 12.94 1.13 -2.30
CA ALA A 77 12.22 2.40 -2.30
C ALA A 77 13.12 3.58 -2.73
N PRO A 78 12.59 4.52 -3.52
CA PRO A 78 13.32 5.74 -3.87
C PRO A 78 13.31 6.79 -2.76
N CYS A 79 12.65 6.51 -1.64
CA CYS A 79 12.47 7.45 -0.54
C CYS A 79 12.41 6.70 0.79
N SER A 80 12.16 7.41 1.87
CA SER A 80 12.01 6.81 3.18
C SER A 80 10.78 5.91 3.25
N VAL A 81 10.86 4.87 4.05
CA VAL A 81 9.77 3.92 4.24
C VAL A 81 9.45 3.79 5.72
N LEU A 82 8.19 3.96 6.06
CA LEU A 82 7.69 3.75 7.41
C LEU A 82 6.87 2.47 7.41
N ILE A 83 7.28 1.52 8.23
CA ILE A 83 6.57 0.25 8.36
C ILE A 83 5.76 0.29 9.65
N ILE A 84 4.45 0.20 9.51
CA ILE A 84 3.53 0.26 10.64
C ILE A 84 3.21 -1.16 11.09
N ARG A 85 3.37 -1.41 12.36
CA ARG A 85 2.99 -2.70 12.94
C ARG A 85 1.49 -2.75 13.11
N THR A 86 0.85 -3.63 12.35
CA THR A 86 -0.60 -3.75 12.31
C THR A 86 -1.12 -5.00 13.01
N THR A 87 -0.26 -5.80 13.60
CA THR A 87 -0.65 -7.02 14.32
C THR A 87 -0.14 -7.01 15.74
#